data_7d2723841c7f5dcb8a76dd0475eaeacd
#
_entry.id   7d2723841c7f5dcb8a76dd0475eaeacd
#
_cell.length_a   1.000
_cell.length_b   1.000
_cell.length_c   1.000
_cell.angle_alpha   90.00
_cell.angle_beta   90.00
_cell.angle_gamma   90.00
#
_symmetry.space_group_name_H-M   'P 1'
#
loop_
_entity.id
_entity.type
_entity.pdbx_description
1 polymer ?
#
loop_
_entity_poly.entity_id
_entity_poly.type
_entity_poly.pdbx_seq_one_letter_code
_entity_poly.pdbx_strand_id
1 'polypeptide(L)'
;MDITKRQLSGKTRTEHDLLGNKEVPVEYYFGVQTMRALENFNISRVRLHFFPELIKALAMVKEAAACANRDLGLIDGHVAQAIIEACEEVRQGKFDEHFVVDMVQGGAGTSTNMNANEVIANRALEILGHQRGEYKYCHPNNDVNMSQSTND
;
A
#
# COMPACT_ATOMS: atom_id res chain seq x y z
N MET A 1 -18.02 -4.68 -1.41
CA MET A 1 -17.92 -4.68 -2.88
C MET A 1 -17.01 -5.83 -3.27
N ASP A 2 -17.48 -6.74 -4.09
CA ASP A 2 -16.69 -7.89 -4.52
C ASP A 2 -15.60 -7.37 -5.48
N ILE A 3 -14.34 -7.72 -5.26
CA ILE A 3 -13.19 -7.35 -6.12
C ILE A 3 -13.47 -7.77 -7.58
N THR A 4 -14.36 -8.72 -7.79
CA THR A 4 -14.77 -9.25 -9.08
C THR A 4 -15.62 -8.29 -9.93
N LYS A 5 -16.04 -7.13 -9.42
CA LYS A 5 -16.92 -6.19 -10.16
C LYS A 5 -16.17 -5.08 -10.89
N ARG A 6 -14.88 -4.90 -10.69
CA ARG A 6 -14.08 -3.99 -11.52
C ARG A 6 -13.80 -4.70 -12.85
N GLN A 7 -14.18 -4.08 -13.95
CA GLN A 7 -13.84 -4.60 -15.27
C GLN A 7 -12.33 -4.44 -15.47
N LEU A 8 -11.56 -5.50 -15.19
CA LEU A 8 -10.11 -5.52 -15.36
C LEU A 8 -9.80 -5.58 -16.86
N SER A 9 -8.80 -4.82 -17.29
CA SER A 9 -8.33 -4.81 -18.69
C SER A 9 -7.62 -6.11 -19.08
N GLY A 10 -7.27 -6.95 -18.10
CA GLY A 10 -6.42 -8.12 -18.28
C GLY A 10 -4.92 -7.80 -18.39
N LYS A 11 -4.55 -6.51 -18.33
CA LYS A 11 -3.15 -6.10 -18.31
C LYS A 11 -2.58 -6.23 -16.91
N THR A 12 -1.32 -6.67 -16.84
CA THR A 12 -0.58 -6.81 -15.57
C THR A 12 0.71 -6.01 -15.64
N ARG A 13 1.26 -5.73 -14.45
CA ARG A 13 2.64 -5.32 -14.26
C ARG A 13 3.34 -6.39 -13.42
N THR A 14 4.59 -6.67 -13.74
CA THR A 14 5.41 -7.62 -12.96
C THR A 14 6.05 -6.88 -11.80
N GLU A 15 5.80 -7.35 -10.59
CA GLU A 15 6.49 -6.91 -9.38
C GLU A 15 7.33 -8.05 -8.81
N HIS A 16 8.36 -7.70 -8.03
CA HIS A 16 9.32 -8.66 -7.49
C HIS A 16 9.48 -8.49 -5.98
N ASP A 17 9.58 -9.60 -5.27
CA ASP A 17 10.00 -9.67 -3.88
C ASP A 17 10.99 -10.84 -3.67
N LEU A 18 11.36 -11.12 -2.41
CA LEU A 18 12.29 -12.22 -2.09
C LEU A 18 11.77 -13.62 -2.48
N LEU A 19 10.48 -13.78 -2.72
CA LEU A 19 9.86 -15.02 -3.16
C LEU A 19 9.76 -15.13 -4.70
N GLY A 20 10.18 -14.08 -5.41
CA GLY A 20 10.19 -14.04 -6.88
C GLY A 20 9.15 -13.10 -7.50
N ASN A 21 8.96 -13.24 -8.80
CA ASN A 21 8.06 -12.38 -9.57
C ASN A 21 6.58 -12.72 -9.34
N LYS A 22 5.74 -11.69 -9.42
CA LYS A 22 4.28 -11.80 -9.37
C LYS A 22 3.65 -10.81 -10.32
N GLU A 23 2.61 -11.26 -11.02
CA GLU A 23 1.80 -10.41 -11.89
C GLU A 23 0.71 -9.72 -11.06
N VAL A 24 0.68 -8.38 -11.11
CA VAL A 24 -0.29 -7.54 -10.42
C VAL A 24 -1.12 -6.81 -11.48
N PRO A 25 -2.47 -6.87 -11.44
CA PRO A 25 -3.28 -6.11 -12.38
C PRO A 25 -2.99 -4.61 -12.32
N VAL A 26 -2.85 -3.97 -13.48
CA VAL A 26 -2.44 -2.57 -13.57
C VAL A 26 -3.42 -1.59 -12.94
N GLU A 27 -4.68 -1.99 -12.79
CA GLU A 27 -5.73 -1.16 -12.20
C GLU A 27 -5.58 -0.98 -10.68
N TYR A 28 -4.86 -1.87 -10.01
CA TYR A 28 -4.72 -1.83 -8.55
C TYR A 28 -3.49 -1.05 -8.10
N TYR A 29 -3.65 -0.35 -6.96
CA TYR A 29 -2.55 0.35 -6.28
C TYR A 29 -1.80 -0.54 -5.30
N PHE A 30 -2.36 -1.66 -4.86
CA PHE A 30 -1.60 -2.64 -4.08
C PHE A 30 -0.59 -3.39 -4.97
N GLY A 31 0.38 -4.04 -4.34
CA GLY A 31 1.48 -4.72 -5.03
C GLY A 31 1.60 -6.21 -4.70
N VAL A 32 2.82 -6.73 -4.84
CA VAL A 32 3.15 -8.15 -4.74
C VAL A 32 2.84 -8.75 -3.37
N GLN A 33 3.08 -8.02 -2.27
CA GLN A 33 2.85 -8.53 -0.92
C GLN A 33 1.35 -8.69 -0.65
N THR A 34 0.54 -7.74 -1.08
CA THR A 34 -0.93 -7.83 -0.99
C THR A 34 -1.45 -8.97 -1.86
N MET A 35 -0.92 -9.17 -3.08
CA MET A 35 -1.30 -10.31 -3.93
C MET A 35 -1.04 -11.65 -3.23
N ARG A 36 0.12 -11.80 -2.57
CA ARG A 36 0.42 -13.02 -1.80
C ARG A 36 -0.50 -13.19 -0.60
N ALA A 37 -0.81 -12.10 0.09
CA ALA A 37 -1.75 -12.13 1.22
C ALA A 37 -3.15 -12.58 0.79
N LEU A 38 -3.63 -12.14 -0.37
CA LEU A 38 -4.91 -12.57 -0.95
C LEU A 38 -4.95 -14.08 -1.24
N GLU A 39 -3.83 -14.66 -1.67
CA GLU A 39 -3.74 -16.10 -1.92
C GLU A 39 -3.67 -16.91 -0.63
N ASN A 40 -2.90 -16.40 0.36
CA ASN A 40 -2.65 -17.12 1.61
C ASN A 40 -3.80 -16.99 2.61
N PHE A 41 -4.48 -15.85 2.65
CA PHE A 41 -5.47 -15.51 3.67
C PHE A 41 -6.81 -15.13 3.03
N ASN A 42 -7.59 -16.11 2.66
CA ASN A 42 -8.97 -15.96 2.23
C ASN A 42 -9.88 -16.69 3.23
N ILE A 43 -9.87 -16.23 4.49
CA ILE A 43 -10.42 -16.96 5.65
C ILE A 43 -11.83 -16.47 5.97
N SER A 44 -11.97 -15.19 6.37
CA SER A 44 -13.25 -14.63 6.79
C SER A 44 -14.06 -14.02 5.64
N ARG A 45 -13.40 -13.66 4.55
CA ARG A 45 -13.93 -12.86 3.44
C ARG A 45 -14.37 -11.46 3.84
N VAL A 46 -14.07 -11.05 5.06
CA VAL A 46 -14.23 -9.67 5.52
C VAL A 46 -12.96 -8.93 5.18
N ARG A 47 -13.06 -7.95 4.28
CA ARG A 47 -11.91 -7.22 3.75
C ARG A 47 -11.69 -5.89 4.46
N LEU A 48 -10.46 -5.41 4.44
CA LEU A 48 -10.07 -4.17 5.11
C LEU A 48 -10.90 -2.96 4.66
N HIS A 49 -11.30 -2.88 3.39
CA HIS A 49 -12.13 -1.78 2.87
C HIS A 49 -13.50 -1.64 3.54
N PHE A 50 -13.98 -2.64 4.27
CA PHE A 50 -15.20 -2.50 5.09
C PHE A 50 -15.00 -1.64 6.35
N PHE A 51 -13.76 -1.28 6.64
CA PHE A 51 -13.38 -0.49 7.82
C PHE A 51 -12.66 0.81 7.40
N PRO A 52 -13.37 1.78 6.80
CA PRO A 52 -12.75 3.00 6.27
C PRO A 52 -12.04 3.82 7.35
N GLU A 53 -12.51 3.80 8.59
CA GLU A 53 -11.86 4.52 9.69
C GLU A 53 -10.49 3.90 10.06
N LEU A 54 -10.32 2.58 9.92
CA LEU A 54 -9.04 1.93 10.08
C LEU A 54 -8.07 2.33 8.95
N ILE A 55 -8.56 2.39 7.71
CA ILE A 55 -7.74 2.86 6.57
C ILE A 55 -7.27 4.29 6.79
N LYS A 56 -8.14 5.18 7.24
CA LYS A 56 -7.77 6.57 7.59
C LYS A 56 -6.71 6.61 8.69
N ALA A 57 -6.86 5.80 9.74
CA ALA A 57 -5.88 5.74 10.82
C ALA A 57 -4.51 5.25 10.34
N LEU A 58 -4.46 4.20 9.50
CA LEU A 58 -3.23 3.74 8.88
C LEU A 58 -2.56 4.86 8.07
N ALA A 59 -3.32 5.58 7.25
CA ALA A 59 -2.79 6.69 6.46
C ALA A 59 -2.26 7.83 7.34
N MET A 60 -2.95 8.17 8.45
CA MET A 60 -2.48 9.18 9.40
C MET A 60 -1.14 8.80 10.06
N VAL A 61 -0.96 7.54 10.42
CA VAL A 61 0.30 7.04 10.98
C VAL A 61 1.42 7.14 9.94
N LYS A 62 1.17 6.74 8.69
CA LYS A 62 2.17 6.81 7.60
C LYS A 62 2.52 8.26 7.25
N GLU A 63 1.55 9.16 7.23
CA GLU A 63 1.74 10.59 7.04
C GLU A 63 2.64 11.19 8.14
N ALA A 64 2.33 10.90 9.39
CA ALA A 64 3.12 11.37 10.53
C ALA A 64 4.56 10.85 10.49
N ALA A 65 4.75 9.57 10.14
CA ALA A 65 6.06 8.96 9.99
C ALA A 65 6.86 9.61 8.84
N ALA A 66 6.23 9.87 7.69
CA ALA A 66 6.88 10.55 6.56
C ALA A 66 7.32 11.98 6.93
N CYS A 67 6.47 12.73 7.66
CA CYS A 67 6.83 14.04 8.19
C CYS A 67 8.05 13.98 9.13
N ALA A 68 8.02 13.06 10.09
CA ALA A 68 9.12 12.89 11.05
C ALA A 68 10.43 12.47 10.35
N ASN A 69 10.39 11.52 9.45
CA ASN A 69 11.56 11.05 8.70
C ASN A 69 12.14 12.16 7.81
N ARG A 70 11.30 12.98 7.18
CA ARG A 70 11.71 14.18 6.43
C ARG A 70 12.42 15.17 7.32
N ASP A 71 11.83 15.51 8.45
CA ASP A 71 12.36 16.51 9.39
C ASP A 71 13.69 16.08 10.02
N LEU A 72 13.90 14.75 10.15
CA LEU A 72 15.15 14.13 10.57
C LEU A 72 16.18 13.96 9.44
N GLY A 73 15.82 14.27 8.20
CA GLY A 73 16.69 14.10 7.04
C GLY A 73 16.96 12.63 6.66
N LEU A 74 16.09 11.70 7.04
CA LEU A 74 16.24 10.27 6.77
C LEU A 74 15.68 9.86 5.39
N ILE A 75 14.79 10.66 4.82
CA ILE A 75 14.17 10.43 3.51
C ILE A 75 14.30 11.69 2.65
N ASP A 76 14.42 11.51 1.33
CA ASP A 76 14.39 12.63 0.39
C ASP A 76 13.10 13.44 0.52
N GLY A 77 13.24 14.77 0.54
CA GLY A 77 12.10 15.68 0.77
C GLY A 77 11.00 15.57 -0.29
N HIS A 78 11.34 15.29 -1.56
CA HIS A 78 10.34 15.12 -2.63
C HIS A 78 9.60 13.80 -2.46
N VAL A 79 10.31 12.73 -2.07
CA VAL A 79 9.69 11.42 -1.81
C VAL A 79 8.77 11.52 -0.59
N ALA A 80 9.23 12.15 0.50
CA ALA A 80 8.40 12.37 1.69
C ALA A 80 7.13 13.16 1.36
N GLN A 81 7.25 14.23 0.58
CA GLN A 81 6.11 15.05 0.19
C GLN A 81 5.09 14.25 -0.63
N ALA A 82 5.56 13.44 -1.57
CA ALA A 82 4.67 12.56 -2.36
C ALA A 82 3.95 11.51 -1.50
N ILE A 83 4.64 10.96 -0.48
CA ILE A 83 4.03 10.04 0.50
C ILE A 83 2.94 10.76 1.30
N ILE A 84 3.22 11.98 1.78
CA ILE A 84 2.26 12.79 2.54
C ILE A 84 1.01 13.06 1.71
N GLU A 85 1.17 13.52 0.46
CA GLU A 85 0.05 13.77 -0.45
C GLU A 85 -0.76 12.49 -0.75
N ALA A 86 -0.09 11.35 -0.96
CA ALA A 86 -0.75 10.07 -1.12
C ALA A 86 -1.56 9.67 0.12
N CYS A 87 -1.01 9.88 1.32
CA CYS A 87 -1.71 9.63 2.58
C CYS A 87 -2.96 10.52 2.74
N GLU A 88 -2.87 11.80 2.38
CA GLU A 88 -4.03 12.70 2.40
C GLU A 88 -5.16 12.20 1.49
N GLU A 89 -4.83 11.73 0.29
CA GLU A 89 -5.82 11.17 -0.64
C GLU A 89 -6.44 9.86 -0.12
N VAL A 90 -5.64 8.99 0.52
CA VAL A 90 -6.15 7.78 1.20
C VAL A 90 -7.10 8.16 2.34
N ARG A 91 -6.77 9.17 3.15
CA ARG A 91 -7.65 9.68 4.22
C ARG A 91 -8.97 10.23 3.71
N GLN A 92 -9.00 10.74 2.48
CA GLN A 92 -10.20 11.20 1.79
C GLN A 92 -11.06 10.05 1.23
N GLY A 93 -10.63 8.78 1.39
CA GLY A 93 -11.34 7.59 0.93
C GLY A 93 -11.22 7.32 -0.57
N LYS A 94 -10.29 7.98 -1.27
CA LYS A 94 -10.14 7.81 -2.72
C LYS A 94 -9.67 6.41 -3.14
N PHE A 95 -9.07 5.67 -2.22
CA PHE A 95 -8.41 4.38 -2.50
C PHE A 95 -8.94 3.23 -1.65
N ASP A 96 -10.05 3.38 -0.94
CA ASP A 96 -10.57 2.37 -0.02
C ASP A 96 -10.71 0.99 -0.67
N GLU A 97 -11.15 0.96 -1.93
CA GLU A 97 -11.32 -0.29 -2.71
C GLU A 97 -10.03 -1.07 -2.97
N HIS A 98 -8.86 -0.47 -2.75
CA HIS A 98 -7.55 -1.11 -2.90
C HIS A 98 -7.04 -1.76 -1.59
N PHE A 99 -7.79 -1.61 -0.50
CA PHE A 99 -7.50 -2.25 0.79
C PHE A 99 -8.26 -3.57 0.88
N VAL A 100 -7.66 -4.62 0.35
CA VAL A 100 -8.33 -5.86 -0.03
C VAL A 100 -7.97 -7.08 0.81
N VAL A 101 -7.01 -6.97 1.72
CA VAL A 101 -6.61 -8.09 2.57
C VAL A 101 -7.74 -8.52 3.52
N ASP A 102 -7.76 -9.81 3.83
CA ASP A 102 -8.70 -10.38 4.80
C ASP A 102 -8.35 -9.85 6.22
N MET A 103 -9.37 -9.58 7.04
CA MET A 103 -9.17 -9.15 8.42
C MET A 103 -8.59 -10.25 9.30
N VAL A 104 -8.80 -11.52 8.93
CA VAL A 104 -8.15 -12.69 9.56
C VAL A 104 -6.93 -13.07 8.74
N GLN A 105 -5.75 -12.84 9.30
CA GLN A 105 -4.48 -13.03 8.62
C GLN A 105 -3.43 -13.57 9.59
N GLY A 106 -2.36 -14.19 9.06
CA GLY A 106 -1.24 -14.68 9.87
C GLY A 106 -0.33 -13.52 10.30
N GLY A 107 0.41 -13.73 11.39
CA GLY A 107 1.28 -12.72 11.99
C GLY A 107 0.51 -11.67 12.80
N ALA A 108 1.12 -10.54 13.04
CA ALA A 108 0.59 -9.48 13.89
C ALA A 108 0.14 -8.25 13.08
N GLY A 109 -0.60 -8.46 11.96
CA GLY A 109 -1.11 -7.38 11.12
C GLY A 109 -0.23 -7.00 9.94
N THR A 110 0.84 -7.75 9.66
CA THR A 110 1.80 -7.46 8.58
C THR A 110 1.13 -7.29 7.21
N SER A 111 0.14 -8.13 6.84
CA SER A 111 -0.55 -8.02 5.56
C SER A 111 -1.35 -6.72 5.45
N THR A 112 -1.98 -6.27 6.54
CA THR A 112 -2.68 -4.97 6.61
C THR A 112 -1.70 -3.81 6.41
N ASN A 113 -0.57 -3.83 7.12
CA ASN A 113 0.47 -2.82 6.99
C ASN A 113 1.05 -2.78 5.56
N MET A 114 1.34 -3.95 4.98
CA MET A 114 1.87 -4.00 3.61
C MET A 114 0.86 -3.54 2.56
N ASN A 115 -0.43 -3.85 2.73
CA ASN A 115 -1.47 -3.33 1.83
C ASN A 115 -1.48 -1.79 1.85
N ALA A 116 -1.42 -1.17 3.03
CA ALA A 116 -1.32 0.28 3.15
C ALA A 116 -0.03 0.83 2.52
N ASN A 117 1.12 0.22 2.84
CA ASN A 117 2.40 0.64 2.29
C ASN A 117 2.44 0.62 0.76
N GLU A 118 1.93 -0.45 0.14
CA GLU A 118 1.93 -0.61 -1.31
C GLU A 118 0.97 0.38 -2.00
N VAL A 119 -0.23 0.58 -1.46
CA VAL A 119 -1.19 1.56 -1.99
C VAL A 119 -0.61 2.97 -1.93
N ILE A 120 -0.03 3.36 -0.80
CA ILE A 120 0.58 4.68 -0.61
C ILE A 120 1.80 4.85 -1.51
N ALA A 121 2.70 3.85 -1.58
CA ALA A 121 3.89 3.91 -2.42
C ALA A 121 3.54 4.05 -3.91
N ASN A 122 2.60 3.26 -4.40
CA ASN A 122 2.19 3.33 -5.80
C ASN A 122 1.50 4.66 -6.14
N ARG A 123 0.74 5.26 -5.21
CA ARG A 123 0.20 6.59 -5.42
C ARG A 123 1.28 7.66 -5.37
N ALA A 124 2.23 7.57 -4.44
CA ALA A 124 3.37 8.47 -4.36
C ALA A 124 4.23 8.41 -5.65
N LEU A 125 4.44 7.21 -6.21
CA LEU A 125 5.12 7.04 -7.51
C LEU A 125 4.43 7.82 -8.63
N GLU A 126 3.11 7.77 -8.73
CA GLU A 126 2.37 8.57 -9.73
C GLU A 126 2.51 10.09 -9.50
N ILE A 127 2.48 10.54 -8.24
CA ILE A 127 2.71 11.97 -7.89
C ILE A 127 4.11 12.40 -8.32
N LEU A 128 5.10 11.51 -8.18
CA LEU A 128 6.49 11.75 -8.64
C LEU A 128 6.66 11.63 -10.16
N GLY A 129 5.63 11.26 -10.92
CA GLY A 129 5.68 11.08 -12.37
C GLY A 129 6.21 9.72 -12.85
N HIS A 130 6.20 8.73 -11.97
CA HIS A 130 6.62 7.36 -12.26
C HIS A 130 5.43 6.40 -12.41
N GLN A 131 5.70 5.20 -12.91
CA GLN A 131 4.69 4.14 -13.01
C GLN A 131 4.60 3.35 -11.70
N ARG A 132 3.43 2.77 -11.45
CA ARG A 132 3.23 1.85 -10.33
C ARG A 132 4.18 0.66 -10.43
N GLY A 133 4.77 0.27 -9.31
CA GLY A 133 5.76 -0.81 -9.23
C GLY A 133 7.21 -0.35 -9.47
N GLU A 134 7.45 0.89 -9.84
CA GLU A 134 8.83 1.44 -9.96
C GLU A 134 9.44 1.77 -8.59
N TYR A 135 9.45 0.80 -7.69
CA TYR A 135 9.82 0.92 -6.27
C TYR A 135 11.25 1.41 -6.00
N LYS A 136 12.09 1.54 -7.02
CA LYS A 136 13.39 2.19 -6.90
C LYS A 136 13.30 3.69 -6.57
N TYR A 137 12.14 4.32 -6.82
CA TYR A 137 11.91 5.75 -6.57
C TYR A 137 11.08 6.02 -5.32
N CYS A 138 10.23 5.09 -4.92
CA CYS A 138 9.48 5.12 -3.66
C CYS A 138 9.10 3.68 -3.29
N HIS A 139 9.74 3.13 -2.26
CA HIS A 139 9.59 1.72 -1.88
C HIS A 139 8.64 1.55 -0.70
N PRO A 140 7.70 0.58 -0.75
CA PRO A 140 6.75 0.34 0.35
C PRO A 140 7.40 0.15 1.72
N ASN A 141 8.48 -0.64 1.78
CA ASN A 141 9.18 -0.90 3.06
C ASN A 141 10.24 0.15 3.40
N ASN A 142 11.06 0.56 2.42
CA ASN A 142 12.22 1.39 2.71
C ASN A 142 11.85 2.85 2.91
N ASP A 143 10.77 3.33 2.27
CA ASP A 143 10.34 4.72 2.33
C ASP A 143 9.04 4.86 3.12
N VAL A 144 7.93 4.23 2.68
CA VAL A 144 6.62 4.38 3.35
C VAL A 144 6.63 3.79 4.76
N ASN A 145 7.33 2.67 4.99
CA ASN A 145 7.44 2.03 6.31
C ASN A 145 8.72 2.43 7.07
N MET A 146 9.46 3.41 6.58
CA MET A 146 10.72 3.84 7.23
C MET A 146 10.51 4.17 8.71
N SER A 147 11.40 3.67 9.56
CA SER A 147 11.40 3.85 11.02
C SER A 147 10.16 3.30 11.74
N GLN A 148 9.45 2.39 11.13
CA GLN A 148 8.25 1.75 11.68
C GLN A 148 8.43 0.24 11.72
N SER A 149 7.76 -0.41 12.70
CA SER A 149 7.56 -1.86 12.66
C SER A 149 6.59 -2.23 11.54
N THR A 150 6.70 -3.45 11.02
CA THR A 150 5.72 -3.98 10.05
C THR A 150 4.42 -4.45 10.70
N ASN A 151 4.37 -4.47 12.03
CA ASN A 151 3.26 -5.01 12.84
C ASN A 151 2.55 -3.96 13.70
N ASP A 152 3.03 -2.74 13.74
CA ASP A 152 2.45 -1.66 14.56
C ASP A 152 1.33 -0.92 13.83
#